data_00d30c461bc611a796134f46dedf66d4
#
_entry.id   00d30c461bc611a796134f46dedf66d4
#
_cell.length_a   1.000
_cell.length_b   1.000
_cell.length_c   1.000
_cell.angle_alpha   90.00
_cell.angle_beta   90.00
_cell.angle_gamma   90.00
#
_symmetry.space_group_name_H-M   'P 1'
#
loop_
_entity.id
_entity.type
_entity.pdbx_description
1 polymer ?
#
loop_
_entity_poly.entity_id
_entity_poly.type
_entity_poly.pdbx_seq_one_letter_code
_entity_poly.pdbx_strand_id
1 'polypeptide(L)'
;MNKINSKNLYTDRLELRIPAMEEQHRLWKILINEDINQYYFPTPDRIFYKNNLSKDNIEDLKKARQIFIEQLSDWKRQEPFYEKKIESIQAQDDSQKYTWSIFLKGTNTVIGQITCQPKDNEPENIRDVGWFIDPNCQGKGYATEAAVAILDFMFNEVEITDIKTSAAEINPGSWRIMEKLGFEFVGTKKSSYFKDDEILISKEYH
;
A
#
# COMPACT_ATOMS: atom_id res chain seq x y z
N MET A 1 8.35 14.89 18.92
CA MET A 1 7.34 15.18 17.86
C MET A 1 5.95 15.13 18.47
N ASN A 2 5.10 16.12 18.22
CA ASN A 2 3.69 16.03 18.59
C ASN A 2 3.05 14.91 17.76
N LYS A 3 2.34 13.99 18.44
CA LYS A 3 1.60 12.91 17.75
C LYS A 3 0.47 13.53 16.93
N ILE A 4 0.61 13.56 15.63
CA ILE A 4 -0.44 13.99 14.72
C ILE A 4 -1.08 12.74 14.14
N ASN A 5 -2.39 12.62 14.33
CA ASN A 5 -3.16 11.46 13.87
C ASN A 5 -3.59 11.59 12.42
N SER A 6 -3.89 10.45 11.79
CA SER A 6 -4.61 10.44 10.53
C SER A 6 -5.97 11.14 10.72
N LYS A 7 -6.08 12.37 10.25
CA LYS A 7 -7.37 13.08 10.19
C LYS A 7 -8.08 12.79 8.87
N ASN A 8 -9.38 12.99 8.82
CA ASN A 8 -10.09 12.94 7.55
C ASN A 8 -9.59 14.07 6.63
N LEU A 9 -9.28 13.73 5.40
CA LEU A 9 -8.88 14.68 4.37
C LEU A 9 -9.93 14.68 3.25
N TYR A 10 -10.12 15.83 2.64
CA TYR A 10 -11.14 16.04 1.61
C TYR A 10 -10.50 16.67 0.39
N THR A 11 -10.86 16.18 -0.79
CA THR A 11 -10.48 16.75 -2.07
C THR A 11 -11.74 17.16 -2.84
N ASP A 12 -11.61 17.48 -4.11
CA ASP A 12 -12.76 17.79 -4.95
C ASP A 12 -13.70 16.60 -5.11
N ARG A 13 -13.13 15.38 -5.30
CA ARG A 13 -13.87 14.17 -5.63
C ARG A 13 -13.78 13.06 -4.57
N LEU A 14 -12.91 13.20 -3.57
CA LEU A 14 -12.59 12.13 -2.63
C LEU A 14 -12.79 12.58 -1.18
N GLU A 15 -13.09 11.58 -0.34
CA GLU A 15 -12.94 11.61 1.11
C GLU A 15 -11.94 10.55 1.51
N LEU A 16 -10.92 10.93 2.27
CA LEU A 16 -9.86 10.06 2.75
C LEU A 16 -10.04 9.90 4.26
N ARG A 17 -10.37 8.71 4.72
CA ARG A 17 -10.66 8.44 6.14
C ARG A 17 -10.32 7.01 6.56
N ILE A 18 -10.32 6.76 7.86
CA ILE A 18 -10.19 5.41 8.41
C ILE A 18 -11.47 4.63 8.08
N PRO A 19 -11.38 3.39 7.58
CA PRO A 19 -12.55 2.59 7.24
C PRO A 19 -13.24 2.02 8.49
N ALA A 20 -14.55 1.82 8.43
CA ALA A 20 -15.24 0.89 9.30
C ALA A 20 -14.97 -0.57 8.86
N MET A 21 -15.31 -1.56 9.71
CA MET A 21 -15.03 -2.98 9.40
C MET A 21 -15.71 -3.49 8.11
N GLU A 22 -16.91 -3.04 7.83
CA GLU A 22 -17.61 -3.39 6.57
C GLU A 22 -16.87 -2.87 5.34
N GLU A 23 -16.35 -1.65 5.43
CA GLU A 23 -15.56 -1.02 4.38
C GLU A 23 -14.17 -1.68 4.25
N GLN A 24 -13.60 -2.10 5.39
CA GLN A 24 -12.35 -2.86 5.41
C GLN A 24 -12.49 -4.21 4.70
N HIS A 25 -13.62 -4.90 4.85
CA HIS A 25 -13.91 -6.11 4.10
C HIS A 25 -13.95 -5.87 2.59
N ARG A 26 -14.54 -4.74 2.17
CA ARG A 26 -14.52 -4.35 0.75
C ARG A 26 -13.11 -4.06 0.26
N LEU A 27 -12.31 -3.31 1.01
CA LEU A 27 -10.90 -3.04 0.69
C LEU A 27 -10.09 -4.34 0.56
N TRP A 28 -10.33 -5.30 1.46
CA TRP A 28 -9.70 -6.60 1.38
C TRP A 28 -10.07 -7.33 0.08
N LYS A 29 -11.34 -7.29 -0.35
CA LYS A 29 -11.76 -7.86 -1.65
C LYS A 29 -11.06 -7.20 -2.84
N ILE A 30 -10.86 -5.89 -2.79
CA ILE A 30 -10.07 -5.19 -3.82
C ILE A 30 -8.62 -5.69 -3.79
N LEU A 31 -8.03 -5.80 -2.62
CA LEU A 31 -6.63 -6.21 -2.45
C LEU A 31 -6.33 -7.64 -2.93
N ILE A 32 -7.26 -8.57 -2.74
CA ILE A 32 -7.09 -9.96 -3.21
C ILE A 32 -7.42 -10.13 -4.69
N ASN A 33 -7.96 -9.11 -5.36
CA ASN A 33 -8.13 -9.12 -6.80
C ASN A 33 -6.78 -9.31 -7.49
N GLU A 34 -6.70 -10.17 -8.48
CA GLU A 34 -5.46 -10.55 -9.15
C GLU A 34 -4.75 -9.36 -9.80
N ASP A 35 -5.51 -8.43 -10.39
CA ASP A 35 -4.99 -7.20 -11.00
C ASP A 35 -4.28 -6.28 -10.01
N ILE A 36 -4.62 -6.36 -8.71
CA ILE A 36 -4.00 -5.56 -7.65
C ILE A 36 -2.92 -6.36 -6.95
N ASN A 37 -3.25 -7.58 -6.55
CA ASN A 37 -2.43 -8.43 -5.71
C ASN A 37 -1.06 -8.72 -6.32
N GLN A 38 -0.98 -8.88 -7.64
CA GLN A 38 0.27 -9.14 -8.36
C GLN A 38 1.35 -8.07 -8.11
N TYR A 39 0.97 -6.83 -7.76
CA TYR A 39 1.89 -5.70 -7.56
C TYR A 39 1.98 -5.22 -6.12
N TYR A 40 1.05 -5.61 -5.25
CA TYR A 40 0.90 -4.96 -3.95
C TYR A 40 1.53 -5.73 -2.79
N PHE A 41 1.45 -7.04 -2.81
CA PHE A 41 1.97 -7.84 -1.71
C PHE A 41 3.24 -8.59 -2.05
N PRO A 42 4.38 -8.23 -1.45
CA PRO A 42 5.50 -9.15 -1.37
C PRO A 42 5.09 -10.36 -0.52
N THR A 43 5.53 -11.53 -0.91
CA THR A 43 5.32 -12.72 -0.09
C THR A 43 6.11 -12.59 1.21
N PRO A 44 5.46 -12.63 2.39
CA PRO A 44 6.15 -12.43 3.66
C PRO A 44 7.23 -13.48 3.92
N ASP A 45 8.35 -13.07 4.49
CA ASP A 45 9.50 -13.92 4.83
C ASP A 45 9.10 -15.15 5.64
N ARG A 46 8.14 -15.00 6.56
CA ARG A 46 7.59 -16.12 7.35
C ARG A 46 7.08 -17.29 6.51
N ILE A 47 6.59 -17.03 5.29
CA ILE A 47 6.11 -18.09 4.39
C ILE A 47 7.29 -18.93 3.93
N PHE A 48 8.40 -18.29 3.57
CA PHE A 48 9.64 -18.98 3.16
C PHE A 48 10.19 -19.81 4.30
N TYR A 49 10.38 -19.23 5.48
CA TYR A 49 10.94 -19.94 6.64
C TYR A 49 10.09 -21.13 7.08
N LYS A 50 8.76 -20.94 7.21
CA LYS A 50 7.86 -22.00 7.67
C LYS A 50 7.75 -23.18 6.72
N ASN A 51 7.99 -22.97 5.42
CA ASN A 51 7.85 -24.00 4.39
C ASN A 51 9.21 -24.45 3.82
N ASN A 52 10.33 -23.99 4.42
CA ASN A 52 11.68 -24.30 3.98
C ASN A 52 11.91 -24.02 2.49
N LEU A 53 11.48 -22.83 2.04
CA LEU A 53 11.55 -22.37 0.66
C LEU A 53 12.67 -21.34 0.51
N SER A 54 13.31 -21.29 -0.66
CA SER A 54 14.37 -20.35 -1.01
C SER A 54 13.80 -19.15 -1.76
N LYS A 55 14.29 -17.95 -1.43
CA LYS A 55 13.96 -16.73 -2.17
C LYS A 55 14.72 -16.60 -3.49
N ASP A 56 15.74 -17.40 -3.72
CA ASP A 56 16.55 -17.40 -4.94
C ASP A 56 16.10 -18.44 -5.96
N ASN A 57 15.09 -19.25 -5.62
CA ASN A 57 14.54 -20.28 -6.48
C ASN A 57 13.14 -19.89 -6.95
N ILE A 58 12.90 -19.87 -8.26
CA ILE A 58 11.65 -19.42 -8.86
C ILE A 58 10.46 -20.32 -8.49
N GLU A 59 10.64 -21.66 -8.43
CA GLU A 59 9.57 -22.57 -8.04
C GLU A 59 9.18 -22.40 -6.58
N ASP A 60 10.16 -22.15 -5.70
CA ASP A 60 9.92 -21.85 -4.30
C ASP A 60 9.20 -20.49 -4.13
N LEU A 61 9.55 -19.50 -4.94
CA LEU A 61 8.83 -18.22 -4.98
C LEU A 61 7.37 -18.41 -5.38
N LYS A 62 7.08 -19.19 -6.42
CA LYS A 62 5.72 -19.53 -6.86
C LYS A 62 4.95 -20.22 -5.74
N LYS A 63 5.54 -21.24 -5.15
CA LYS A 63 4.93 -22.00 -4.05
C LYS A 63 4.65 -21.13 -2.83
N ALA A 64 5.60 -20.29 -2.44
CA ALA A 64 5.42 -19.33 -1.35
C ALA A 64 4.30 -18.34 -1.65
N ARG A 65 4.23 -17.86 -2.91
CA ARG A 65 3.16 -16.97 -3.38
C ARG A 65 1.80 -17.64 -3.31
N GLN A 66 1.68 -18.86 -3.77
CA GLN A 66 0.44 -19.63 -3.72
C GLN A 66 -0.07 -19.80 -2.29
N ILE A 67 0.80 -20.23 -1.38
CA ILE A 67 0.47 -20.37 0.06
C ILE A 67 -0.01 -19.03 0.63
N PHE A 68 0.63 -17.92 0.25
CA PHE A 68 0.27 -16.60 0.75
C PHE A 68 -1.10 -16.16 0.24
N ILE A 69 -1.39 -16.35 -1.05
CA ILE A 69 -2.70 -16.03 -1.65
C ILE A 69 -3.81 -16.82 -0.98
N GLU A 70 -3.63 -18.13 -0.77
CA GLU A 70 -4.59 -18.98 -0.06
C GLU A 70 -4.85 -18.46 1.36
N GLN A 71 -3.81 -18.04 2.09
CA GLN A 71 -3.97 -17.43 3.42
C GLN A 71 -4.68 -16.09 3.38
N LEU A 72 -4.43 -15.26 2.36
CA LEU A 72 -5.09 -13.97 2.19
C LEU A 72 -6.56 -14.11 1.82
N SER A 73 -6.93 -15.15 1.09
CA SER A 73 -8.29 -15.33 0.59
C SER A 73 -9.31 -15.73 1.67
N ASP A 74 -8.82 -16.13 2.84
CA ASP A 74 -9.68 -16.46 3.98
C ASP A 74 -9.95 -15.21 4.85
N TRP A 75 -11.07 -14.53 4.61
CA TRP A 75 -11.46 -13.36 5.40
C TRP A 75 -11.58 -13.64 6.89
N LYS A 76 -12.16 -14.77 7.29
CA LYS A 76 -12.31 -15.11 8.71
C LYS A 76 -10.96 -15.19 9.44
N ARG A 77 -9.92 -15.57 8.71
CA ARG A 77 -8.56 -15.58 9.22
C ARG A 77 -7.93 -14.19 9.28
N GLN A 78 -8.33 -13.30 8.36
CA GLN A 78 -7.78 -11.93 8.25
C GLN A 78 -8.53 -10.94 9.16
N GLU A 79 -9.81 -11.16 9.41
CA GLU A 79 -10.68 -10.25 10.15
C GLU A 79 -10.09 -9.80 11.50
N PRO A 80 -9.59 -10.69 12.39
CA PRO A 80 -8.99 -10.25 13.66
C PRO A 80 -7.75 -9.37 13.50
N PHE A 81 -7.01 -9.52 12.40
CA PHE A 81 -5.88 -8.66 12.10
C PHE A 81 -6.35 -7.26 11.73
N TYR A 82 -7.39 -7.15 10.92
CA TYR A 82 -7.94 -5.85 10.50
C TYR A 82 -8.69 -5.16 11.64
N GLU A 83 -9.37 -5.89 12.53
CA GLU A 83 -9.95 -5.33 13.76
C GLU A 83 -8.87 -4.63 14.61
N LYS A 84 -7.82 -5.35 14.95
CA LYS A 84 -6.68 -4.78 15.70
C LYS A 84 -6.02 -3.61 14.99
N LYS A 85 -5.90 -3.67 13.67
CA LYS A 85 -5.34 -2.58 12.88
C LYS A 85 -6.20 -1.33 12.97
N ILE A 86 -7.52 -1.44 12.85
CA ILE A 86 -8.45 -0.32 12.98
C ILE A 86 -8.43 0.24 14.41
N GLU A 87 -8.47 -0.62 15.42
CA GLU A 87 -8.36 -0.22 16.82
C GLU A 87 -7.06 0.54 17.11
N SER A 88 -5.92 0.03 16.62
CA SER A 88 -4.61 0.68 16.76
C SER A 88 -4.59 2.06 16.11
N ILE A 89 -5.13 2.21 14.90
CA ILE A 89 -5.24 3.51 14.23
C ILE A 89 -6.13 4.46 15.02
N GLN A 90 -7.28 3.99 15.53
CA GLN A 90 -8.23 4.79 16.31
C GLN A 90 -7.67 5.18 17.69
N ALA A 91 -6.95 4.27 18.34
CA ALA A 91 -6.30 4.51 19.63
C ALA A 91 -5.08 5.45 19.54
N GLN A 92 -4.70 5.85 18.33
CA GLN A 92 -3.50 6.68 18.11
C GLN A 92 -2.20 5.98 18.55
N ASP A 93 -2.22 4.66 18.48
CA ASP A 93 -1.06 3.85 18.80
C ASP A 93 0.12 4.22 17.88
N ASP A 94 1.30 4.25 18.47
CA ASP A 94 2.54 4.84 17.95
C ASP A 94 3.16 4.11 16.74
N SER A 95 2.37 3.37 15.99
CA SER A 95 2.87 2.61 14.84
C SER A 95 3.41 3.51 13.71
N GLN A 96 3.28 4.83 13.85
CA GLN A 96 3.70 5.84 12.86
C GLN A 96 3.24 5.56 11.41
N LYS A 97 2.29 4.63 11.25
CA LYS A 97 1.67 4.29 9.98
C LYS A 97 0.41 5.10 9.78
N TYR A 98 0.46 5.96 8.79
CA TYR A 98 -0.72 6.67 8.35
C TYR A 98 -1.43 5.86 7.26
N THR A 99 -2.71 5.62 7.44
CA THR A 99 -3.52 4.84 6.49
C THR A 99 -4.86 5.53 6.28
N TRP A 100 -5.21 5.76 5.02
CA TRP A 100 -6.51 6.28 4.63
C TRP A 100 -7.15 5.37 3.60
N SER A 101 -8.43 5.11 3.80
CA SER A 101 -9.28 4.55 2.76
C SER A 101 -9.82 5.66 1.89
N ILE A 102 -9.87 5.41 0.60
CA ILE A 102 -10.27 6.39 -0.42
C ILE A 102 -11.72 6.14 -0.77
N PHE A 103 -12.57 7.13 -0.51
CA PHE A 103 -14.00 7.10 -0.82
C PHE A 103 -14.34 8.10 -1.92
N LEU A 104 -15.33 7.77 -2.75
CA LEU A 104 -15.94 8.75 -3.61
C LEU A 104 -16.78 9.72 -2.78
N LYS A 105 -16.48 11.01 -2.87
CA LYS A 105 -17.14 12.09 -2.11
C LYS A 105 -18.64 12.06 -2.26
N GLY A 106 -19.35 12.22 -1.14
CA GLY A 106 -20.81 12.16 -1.11
C GLY A 106 -21.41 10.76 -1.23
N THR A 107 -20.58 9.73 -1.17
CA THR A 107 -21.02 8.33 -1.16
C THR A 107 -20.30 7.55 -0.04
N ASN A 108 -20.79 6.35 0.27
CA ASN A 108 -20.06 5.41 1.14
C ASN A 108 -19.26 4.39 0.33
N THR A 109 -18.93 4.73 -0.93
CA THR A 109 -18.22 3.80 -1.81
C THR A 109 -16.72 3.93 -1.61
N VAL A 110 -16.12 2.98 -0.91
CA VAL A 110 -14.67 2.85 -0.81
C VAL A 110 -14.13 2.26 -2.11
N ILE A 111 -13.10 2.92 -2.67
CA ILE A 111 -12.50 2.58 -3.97
C ILE A 111 -11.02 2.25 -3.88
N GLY A 112 -10.39 2.35 -2.72
CA GLY A 112 -8.97 2.07 -2.57
C GLY A 112 -8.43 2.48 -1.21
N GLN A 113 -7.14 2.41 -1.09
CA GLN A 113 -6.41 2.79 0.13
C GLN A 113 -5.07 3.42 -0.24
N ILE A 114 -4.60 4.34 0.59
CA ILE A 114 -3.26 4.90 0.54
C ILE A 114 -2.64 4.82 1.93
N THR A 115 -1.37 4.47 1.99
CA THR A 115 -0.60 4.36 3.24
C THR A 115 0.66 5.20 3.13
N CYS A 116 1.06 5.81 4.24
CA CYS A 116 2.38 6.41 4.41
C CYS A 116 2.98 5.86 5.69
N GLN A 117 4.12 5.20 5.60
CA GLN A 117 4.72 4.45 6.70
C GLN A 117 6.22 4.74 6.80
N PRO A 118 6.85 4.48 7.96
CA PRO A 118 8.30 4.56 8.07
C PRO A 118 8.98 3.72 6.98
N LYS A 119 10.05 4.24 6.42
CA LYS A 119 10.88 3.50 5.46
C LYS A 119 11.88 2.65 6.23
N ASP A 120 11.94 1.35 5.92
CA ASP A 120 12.88 0.43 6.57
C ASP A 120 14.33 0.91 6.41
N ASN A 121 15.09 0.88 7.51
CA ASN A 121 16.50 1.30 7.60
C ASN A 121 16.76 2.80 7.27
N GLU A 122 15.72 3.63 7.34
CA GLU A 122 15.82 5.08 7.17
C GLU A 122 15.39 5.82 8.45
N PRO A 123 15.79 7.09 8.65
CA PRO A 123 15.28 7.91 9.73
C PRO A 123 13.74 8.02 9.75
N GLU A 124 13.16 8.23 10.94
CA GLU A 124 11.69 8.28 11.12
C GLU A 124 10.97 9.33 10.29
N ASN A 125 11.67 10.39 9.88
CA ASN A 125 11.14 11.46 9.03
C ASN A 125 11.20 11.15 7.54
N ILE A 126 11.76 9.98 7.15
CA ILE A 126 11.71 9.45 5.78
C ILE A 126 10.64 8.39 5.69
N ARG A 127 9.76 8.50 4.71
CA ARG A 127 8.59 7.66 4.57
C ARG A 127 8.58 6.87 3.25
N ASP A 128 7.79 5.83 3.26
CA ASP A 128 7.37 5.08 2.08
C ASP A 128 5.87 5.29 1.87
N VAL A 129 5.46 5.54 0.65
CA VAL A 129 4.05 5.72 0.27
C VAL A 129 3.61 4.63 -0.69
N GLY A 130 2.42 4.08 -0.45
CA GLY A 130 1.84 3.07 -1.32
C GLY A 130 0.33 3.23 -1.44
N TRP A 131 -0.22 2.86 -2.59
CA TRP A 131 -1.65 2.95 -2.87
C TRP A 131 -2.15 1.80 -3.74
N PHE A 132 -3.44 1.57 -3.65
CA PHE A 132 -4.17 0.77 -4.62
C PHE A 132 -5.56 1.37 -4.85
N ILE A 133 -6.10 1.16 -6.04
CA ILE A 133 -7.43 1.59 -6.46
C ILE A 133 -8.15 0.39 -7.10
N ASP A 134 -9.43 0.23 -6.76
CA ASP A 134 -10.34 -0.74 -7.39
C ASP A 134 -10.17 -0.68 -8.92
N PRO A 135 -9.91 -1.81 -9.61
CA PRO A 135 -9.71 -1.85 -11.06
C PRO A 135 -10.80 -1.09 -11.84
N ASN A 136 -12.05 -1.14 -11.39
CA ASN A 136 -13.17 -0.42 -12.01
C ASN A 136 -13.11 1.11 -11.82
N CYS A 137 -12.25 1.59 -10.95
CA CYS A 137 -12.05 3.00 -10.63
C CYS A 137 -10.69 3.54 -11.09
N GLN A 138 -9.84 2.72 -11.67
CA GLN A 138 -8.54 3.14 -12.21
C GLN A 138 -8.67 4.04 -13.45
N GLY A 139 -7.58 4.72 -13.82
CA GLY A 139 -7.53 5.59 -14.99
C GLY A 139 -8.25 6.94 -14.85
N LYS A 140 -8.91 7.22 -13.73
CA LYS A 140 -9.71 8.43 -13.46
C LYS A 140 -8.96 9.51 -12.66
N GLY A 141 -7.68 9.27 -12.33
CA GLY A 141 -6.85 10.21 -11.58
C GLY A 141 -7.03 10.18 -10.07
N TYR A 142 -7.86 9.28 -9.53
CA TYR A 142 -8.15 9.23 -8.09
C TYR A 142 -6.92 8.96 -7.21
N ALA A 143 -6.03 8.06 -7.64
CA ALA A 143 -4.80 7.79 -6.90
C ALA A 143 -3.88 9.02 -6.83
N THR A 144 -3.74 9.75 -7.92
CA THR A 144 -2.95 11.00 -7.96
C THR A 144 -3.56 12.06 -7.04
N GLU A 145 -4.88 12.25 -7.11
CA GLU A 145 -5.61 13.22 -6.27
C GLU A 145 -5.48 12.90 -4.78
N ALA A 146 -5.63 11.63 -4.41
CA ALA A 146 -5.44 11.16 -3.04
C ALA A 146 -4.00 11.38 -2.58
N ALA A 147 -3.01 11.02 -3.43
CA ALA A 147 -1.61 11.18 -3.10
C ALA A 147 -1.21 12.63 -2.87
N VAL A 148 -1.68 13.58 -3.71
CA VAL A 148 -1.45 15.03 -3.48
C VAL A 148 -1.93 15.45 -2.10
N ALA A 149 -3.16 15.10 -1.71
CA ALA A 149 -3.70 15.48 -0.41
C ALA A 149 -2.94 14.85 0.77
N ILE A 150 -2.50 13.61 0.61
CA ILE A 150 -1.71 12.92 1.65
C ILE A 150 -0.31 13.51 1.76
N LEU A 151 0.36 13.78 0.64
CA LEU A 151 1.69 14.39 0.64
C LEU A 151 1.66 15.78 1.27
N ASP A 152 0.66 16.60 0.92
CA ASP A 152 0.47 17.91 1.54
C ASP A 152 0.34 17.81 3.08
N PHE A 153 -0.50 16.89 3.57
CA PHE A 153 -0.64 16.62 5.00
C PHE A 153 0.66 16.13 5.64
N MET A 154 1.36 15.19 4.98
CA MET A 154 2.56 14.60 5.54
C MET A 154 3.72 15.60 5.66
N PHE A 155 3.92 16.45 4.65
CA PHE A 155 4.97 17.45 4.68
C PHE A 155 4.63 18.64 5.58
N ASN A 156 3.41 19.15 5.55
CA ASN A 156 3.04 20.38 6.23
C ASN A 156 2.57 20.19 7.68
N GLU A 157 2.00 19.03 8.02
CA GLU A 157 1.45 18.80 9.37
C GLU A 157 2.24 17.72 10.14
N VAL A 158 2.69 16.66 9.47
CA VAL A 158 3.52 15.63 10.12
C VAL A 158 5.00 16.00 10.09
N GLU A 159 5.37 16.97 9.26
CA GLU A 159 6.74 17.49 9.13
C GLU A 159 7.76 16.40 8.71
N ILE A 160 7.35 15.49 7.83
CA ILE A 160 8.31 14.58 7.18
C ILE A 160 9.24 15.37 6.28
N THR A 161 10.45 14.86 6.06
CA THR A 161 11.42 15.54 5.21
C THR A 161 11.53 14.94 3.82
N ASP A 162 11.11 13.66 3.68
CA ASP A 162 11.37 12.97 2.44
C ASP A 162 10.52 11.69 2.26
N ILE A 163 10.37 11.27 1.00
CA ILE A 163 9.71 10.01 0.65
C ILE A 163 10.58 9.22 -0.33
N LYS A 164 10.90 7.99 0.06
CA LYS A 164 11.59 7.01 -0.77
C LYS A 164 10.66 5.83 -1.03
N THR A 165 10.22 5.68 -2.24
CA THR A 165 9.24 4.65 -2.61
C THR A 165 9.67 3.85 -3.85
N SER A 166 8.92 2.80 -4.17
CA SER A 166 9.20 1.98 -5.35
C SER A 166 7.95 1.35 -5.94
N ALA A 167 8.00 1.04 -7.23
CA ALA A 167 6.97 0.28 -7.92
C ALA A 167 7.60 -0.73 -8.88
N ALA A 168 6.92 -1.87 -9.10
CA ALA A 168 7.35 -2.82 -10.11
C ALA A 168 7.43 -2.12 -11.48
N GLU A 169 8.48 -2.38 -12.24
CA GLU A 169 8.69 -1.78 -13.57
C GLU A 169 7.51 -2.05 -14.50
N ILE A 170 6.93 -3.24 -14.40
CA ILE A 170 5.75 -3.66 -15.18
C ILE A 170 4.42 -3.06 -14.66
N ASN A 171 4.47 -2.17 -13.65
CA ASN A 171 3.29 -1.44 -13.13
C ASN A 171 3.33 0.05 -13.49
N PRO A 172 3.08 0.41 -14.77
CA PRO A 172 3.09 1.82 -15.18
C PRO A 172 2.01 2.65 -14.51
N GLY A 173 0.94 2.02 -14.01
CA GLY A 173 -0.10 2.71 -13.25
C GLY A 173 0.42 3.34 -11.95
N SER A 174 1.46 2.76 -11.36
CA SER A 174 2.05 3.27 -10.11
C SER A 174 3.19 4.24 -10.37
N TRP A 175 4.23 3.83 -11.11
CA TRP A 175 5.41 4.70 -11.24
C TRP A 175 5.14 5.97 -12.05
N ARG A 176 4.19 5.98 -13.01
CA ARG A 176 3.77 7.21 -13.68
C ARG A 176 3.07 8.22 -12.75
N ILE A 177 2.42 7.73 -11.68
CA ILE A 177 1.87 8.62 -10.66
C ILE A 177 3.00 9.27 -9.87
N MET A 178 4.03 8.50 -9.49
CA MET A 178 5.21 9.04 -8.80
C MET A 178 5.87 10.15 -9.64
N GLU A 179 6.10 9.92 -10.93
CA GLU A 179 6.66 10.94 -11.83
C GLU A 179 5.78 12.20 -11.94
N LYS A 180 4.45 12.05 -12.02
CA LYS A 180 3.51 13.17 -12.02
C LYS A 180 3.51 13.97 -10.71
N LEU A 181 3.82 13.32 -9.61
CA LEU A 181 3.93 13.95 -8.29
C LEU A 181 5.30 14.62 -8.06
N GLY A 182 6.22 14.51 -9.01
CA GLY A 182 7.55 15.13 -8.96
C GLY A 182 8.63 14.24 -8.34
N PHE A 183 8.37 12.96 -8.11
CA PHE A 183 9.38 12.03 -7.66
C PHE A 183 10.43 11.79 -8.75
N GLU A 184 11.69 11.78 -8.36
CA GLU A 184 12.80 11.50 -9.26
C GLU A 184 13.14 10.01 -9.28
N PHE A 185 13.34 9.47 -10.48
CA PHE A 185 13.81 8.11 -10.65
C PHE A 185 15.29 8.01 -10.24
N VAL A 186 15.59 7.16 -9.27
CA VAL A 186 16.96 7.02 -8.72
C VAL A 186 17.63 5.70 -9.08
N GLY A 187 16.90 4.73 -9.58
CA GLY A 187 17.48 3.45 -9.98
C GLY A 187 16.49 2.28 -10.00
N THR A 188 17.04 1.10 -10.15
CA THR A 188 16.28 -0.15 -10.12
C THR A 188 16.89 -1.13 -9.15
N LYS A 189 16.04 -1.99 -8.57
CA LYS A 189 16.47 -3.12 -7.77
C LYS A 189 15.68 -4.38 -8.10
N LYS A 190 16.28 -5.53 -7.80
CA LYS A 190 15.58 -6.82 -7.86
C LYS A 190 14.42 -6.82 -6.87
N SER A 191 13.24 -7.13 -7.34
CA SER A 191 12.02 -7.16 -6.52
C SER A 191 11.88 -8.51 -5.80
N SER A 192 11.05 -8.53 -4.75
CA SER A 192 10.52 -9.77 -4.15
C SER A 192 9.25 -10.27 -4.85
N TYR A 193 8.83 -9.61 -5.91
CA TYR A 193 7.72 -10.01 -6.76
C TYR A 193 8.22 -10.79 -7.97
N PHE A 194 7.38 -11.66 -8.51
CA PHE A 194 7.64 -12.35 -9.78
C PHE A 194 6.35 -12.46 -10.59
N LYS A 195 6.51 -12.54 -11.91
CA LYS A 195 5.43 -12.74 -12.87
C LYS A 195 6.00 -13.53 -14.05
N ASP A 196 5.17 -14.42 -14.62
CA ASP A 196 5.52 -15.19 -15.81
C ASP A 196 6.91 -15.88 -15.71
N ASP A 197 7.21 -16.46 -14.53
CA ASP A 197 8.47 -17.15 -14.20
C ASP A 197 9.72 -16.24 -14.08
N GLU A 198 9.55 -14.92 -14.08
CA GLU A 198 10.63 -13.98 -13.91
C GLU A 198 10.49 -13.19 -12.60
N ILE A 199 11.63 -12.93 -11.95
CA ILE A 199 11.69 -12.02 -10.80
C ILE A 199 11.61 -10.59 -11.35
N LEU A 200 10.61 -9.84 -10.88
CA LEU A 200 10.38 -8.49 -11.32
C LEU A 200 11.49 -7.54 -10.86
N ILE A 201 11.71 -6.51 -11.65
CA ILE A 201 12.51 -5.35 -11.30
C ILE A 201 11.59 -4.26 -10.75
N SER A 202 11.98 -3.63 -9.66
CA SER A 202 11.32 -2.44 -9.12
C SER A 202 12.11 -1.19 -9.50
N LYS A 203 11.40 -0.15 -9.95
CA LYS A 203 11.90 1.21 -10.09
C LYS A 203 11.85 1.89 -8.74
N GLU A 204 12.93 2.52 -8.33
CA GLU A 204 13.04 3.28 -7.09
C GLU A 204 12.93 4.78 -7.38
N TYR A 205 12.21 5.48 -6.51
CA TYR A 205 11.90 6.90 -6.63
C TYR A 205 12.16 7.62 -5.30
N HIS A 206 12.58 8.88 -5.42
CA HIS A 206 12.92 9.76 -4.32
C HIS A 206 12.38 11.17 -4.54
#